data_df8159ece4e753821e739cb7c749c37e
#
_entry.id   df8159ece4e753821e739cb7c749c37e
#
_cell.length_a   1.000
_cell.length_b   1.000
_cell.length_c   1.000
_cell.angle_alpha   90.00
_cell.angle_beta   90.00
_cell.angle_gamma   90.00
#
_symmetry.space_group_name_H-M   'P 1'
#
loop_
_entity.id
_entity.type
_entity.pdbx_description
1 polymer ?
#
loop_
_entity_poly.entity_id
_entity_poly.type
_entity_poly.pdbx_seq_one_letter_code
_entity_poly.pdbx_strand_id
1 'polypeptide(L)'
;MQRRPLAHKSHKRFAIPLPLMAIATMAAMPAAAVAARRVVVLAGPTAVGKSALAMRLCELLPGELISVDSVQVYRGLQIGANKPSADERARIVHHLLDVRDPDEEYTAGAFYADALRAVEEVLARGRVPVLVGGTSMYLRWLVSGRPEAPKADPAIADQVRVLLAPLEASGSWAEGLEQLAALDAARAKMLSRNDWYRLSRALTVALQTSSTAAALPRLPDPEGLDSLRSSLDLRCFFLAAPREALCRRIDARCEAMLEAGLLEEASSLLASGRLLPSSPAGRAIGYRQVLDYLLRSPWAPSEGAALVEFLEGFTAASRRYAAQQVKWFRNEPQFEWVEADWAAPETVEQHVLVQLDLERSRFEQVLQAPRQAELRGLRPDEAKRMKTYAPRLRALDDATAKAALLARADACRAQLEPHLEALRAADAELSRRYPWHKECKGGGAGADAEDAEAVAKRLKSGDRGTDGLIISP
;
A
#
# COMPACT_ATOMS: atom_id res chain seq x y z
N MET A 1 -7.14 40.48 48.06
CA MET A 1 -6.63 40.03 46.74
C MET A 1 -7.24 38.69 46.43
N GLN A 2 -8.37 38.70 45.71
CA GLN A 2 -9.16 37.51 45.38
C GLN A 2 -8.69 36.98 44.04
N ARG A 3 -8.26 35.73 43.99
CA ARG A 3 -7.94 35.02 42.73
C ARG A 3 -9.22 34.48 42.11
N ARG A 4 -9.51 34.88 40.87
CA ARG A 4 -10.60 34.34 40.04
C ARG A 4 -10.18 32.97 39.45
N PRO A 5 -11.05 31.98 39.40
CA PRO A 5 -10.78 30.72 38.71
C PRO A 5 -10.99 30.84 37.20
N LEU A 6 -10.10 30.20 36.45
CA LEU A 6 -10.12 30.07 34.98
C LEU A 6 -11.26 29.10 34.57
N ALA A 7 -12.14 29.58 33.71
CA ALA A 7 -13.25 28.81 33.18
C ALA A 7 -12.76 27.76 32.14
N HIS A 8 -13.02 26.51 32.44
CA HIS A 8 -12.91 25.40 31.47
C HIS A 8 -13.99 25.55 30.39
N LYS A 9 -13.62 25.78 29.18
CA LYS A 9 -14.53 25.68 28.01
C LYS A 9 -14.77 24.21 27.70
N SER A 10 -15.90 23.70 28.13
CA SER A 10 -16.43 22.41 27.76
C SER A 10 -16.83 22.45 26.27
N HIS A 11 -16.22 21.63 25.45
CA HIS A 11 -16.71 21.38 24.09
C HIS A 11 -18.01 20.60 24.17
N LYS A 12 -19.11 21.27 23.92
CA LYS A 12 -20.42 20.64 23.72
C LYS A 12 -20.37 19.76 22.49
N ARG A 13 -20.36 18.46 22.69
CA ARG A 13 -20.66 17.48 21.64
C ARG A 13 -22.15 17.63 21.32
N PHE A 14 -22.48 18.11 20.13
CA PHE A 14 -23.83 18.02 19.59
C PHE A 14 -24.08 16.58 19.18
N ALA A 15 -24.67 15.78 20.05
CA ALA A 15 -25.29 14.52 19.69
C ALA A 15 -26.64 14.85 19.06
N ILE A 16 -26.80 14.55 17.76
CA ILE A 16 -28.11 14.55 17.11
C ILE A 16 -28.83 13.27 17.55
N PRO A 17 -29.98 13.32 18.22
CA PRO A 17 -30.71 12.11 18.57
C PRO A 17 -31.33 11.53 17.30
N LEU A 18 -30.84 10.38 16.84
CA LEU A 18 -31.51 9.56 15.84
C LEU A 18 -32.73 8.88 16.49
N PRO A 19 -33.88 8.82 15.84
CA PRO A 19 -35.06 8.19 16.41
C PRO A 19 -34.84 6.66 16.53
N LEU A 20 -35.04 6.17 17.72
CA LEU A 20 -34.94 4.75 18.13
C LEU A 20 -35.86 3.79 17.33
N MET A 21 -36.70 4.28 16.46
CA MET A 21 -37.67 3.47 15.68
C MET A 21 -37.13 2.80 14.44
N ALA A 22 -35.88 3.12 14.00
CA ALA A 22 -35.35 2.54 12.76
C ALA A 22 -34.73 1.13 12.94
N ILE A 23 -34.52 0.68 14.17
CA ILE A 23 -33.76 -0.56 14.45
C ILE A 23 -34.62 -1.83 14.30
N ALA A 24 -35.95 -1.74 14.39
CA ALA A 24 -36.83 -2.91 14.40
C ALA A 24 -37.30 -3.38 13.02
N THR A 25 -37.05 -2.64 11.94
CA THR A 25 -37.58 -2.94 10.59
C THR A 25 -36.53 -3.48 9.61
N MET A 26 -35.26 -3.58 9.98
CA MET A 26 -34.21 -4.03 9.04
C MET A 26 -34.06 -5.56 8.92
N ALA A 27 -34.86 -6.37 9.62
CA ALA A 27 -34.73 -7.84 9.60
C ALA A 27 -35.34 -8.54 8.39
N ALA A 28 -35.97 -7.83 7.46
CA ALA A 28 -36.52 -8.42 6.25
C ALA A 28 -36.63 -7.42 5.10
N MET A 29 -35.48 -7.01 4.56
CA MET A 29 -35.49 -6.45 3.19
C MET A 29 -35.69 -7.60 2.19
N PRO A 30 -36.66 -7.56 1.31
CA PRO A 30 -36.82 -8.60 0.29
C PRO A 30 -35.58 -8.57 -0.61
N ALA A 31 -35.02 -9.76 -0.89
CA ALA A 31 -33.87 -9.95 -1.78
C ALA A 31 -34.03 -9.29 -3.17
N ALA A 32 -35.26 -8.98 -3.56
CA ALA A 32 -35.58 -8.26 -4.79
C ALA A 32 -35.24 -6.77 -4.80
N ALA A 33 -35.08 -6.12 -3.63
CA ALA A 33 -34.69 -4.71 -3.56
C ALA A 33 -33.13 -4.50 -3.62
N VAL A 34 -32.37 -5.57 -3.45
CA VAL A 34 -30.91 -5.61 -3.69
C VAL A 34 -30.56 -5.71 -5.17
N ALA A 35 -31.58 -5.74 -6.04
CA ALA A 35 -31.46 -5.96 -7.48
C ALA A 35 -30.91 -4.79 -8.31
N ALA A 36 -30.59 -3.65 -7.74
CA ALA A 36 -29.65 -2.72 -8.37
C ALA A 36 -28.25 -3.30 -8.19
N ARG A 37 -27.55 -3.66 -9.26
CA ARG A 37 -26.17 -4.21 -9.34
C ARG A 37 -25.18 -3.37 -8.51
N ARG A 38 -25.37 -3.38 -7.18
CA ARG A 38 -24.62 -2.54 -6.22
C ARG A 38 -23.30 -3.17 -5.88
N VAL A 39 -22.27 -2.34 -5.83
CA VAL A 39 -20.90 -2.72 -5.46
C VAL A 39 -20.40 -1.76 -4.39
N VAL A 40 -19.89 -2.29 -3.28
CA VAL A 40 -19.30 -1.51 -2.20
C VAL A 40 -17.80 -1.45 -2.40
N VAL A 41 -17.22 -0.24 -2.29
CA VAL A 41 -15.77 -0.03 -2.39
C VAL A 41 -15.26 0.62 -1.10
N LEU A 42 -14.44 -0.11 -0.33
CA LEU A 42 -13.84 0.36 0.91
C LEU A 42 -12.35 0.64 0.69
N ALA A 43 -12.02 1.92 0.58
CA ALA A 43 -10.66 2.41 0.50
C ALA A 43 -10.18 3.02 1.84
N GLY A 44 -8.89 3.29 1.94
CA GLY A 44 -8.30 3.98 3.08
C GLY A 44 -6.84 3.59 3.29
N PRO A 45 -6.10 4.32 4.14
CA PRO A 45 -4.71 4.02 4.42
C PRO A 45 -4.55 2.69 5.15
N THR A 46 -3.34 2.16 5.09
CA THR A 46 -3.00 0.95 5.85
C THR A 46 -3.26 1.16 7.35
N ALA A 47 -3.67 0.12 8.07
CA ALA A 47 -4.01 0.11 9.51
C ALA A 47 -5.25 0.92 9.93
N VAL A 48 -6.04 1.49 9.02
CA VAL A 48 -7.22 2.30 9.37
C VAL A 48 -8.44 1.47 9.82
N GLY A 49 -8.46 0.16 9.53
CA GLY A 49 -9.56 -0.74 9.94
C GLY A 49 -10.45 -1.24 8.80
N LYS A 50 -10.06 -1.04 7.53
CA LYS A 50 -10.84 -1.46 6.34
C LYS A 50 -11.30 -2.92 6.38
N SER A 51 -10.36 -3.83 6.65
CA SER A 51 -10.65 -5.28 6.60
C SER A 51 -11.70 -5.68 7.66
N ALA A 52 -11.60 -5.15 8.87
CA ALA A 52 -12.59 -5.42 9.92
C ALA A 52 -13.98 -4.91 9.52
N LEU A 53 -14.08 -3.69 8.99
CA LEU A 53 -15.35 -3.15 8.50
C LEU A 53 -15.89 -3.97 7.32
N ALA A 54 -15.03 -4.36 6.36
CA ALA A 54 -15.44 -5.18 5.21
C ALA A 54 -16.01 -6.54 5.63
N MET A 55 -15.37 -7.21 6.58
CA MET A 55 -15.86 -8.46 7.14
C MET A 55 -17.26 -8.29 7.76
N ARG A 56 -17.43 -7.25 8.59
CA ARG A 56 -18.73 -6.94 9.20
C ARG A 56 -19.81 -6.63 8.17
N LEU A 57 -19.50 -5.85 7.15
CA LEU A 57 -20.45 -5.58 6.06
C LEU A 57 -20.84 -6.86 5.30
N CYS A 58 -19.88 -7.77 5.05
CA CYS A 58 -20.18 -9.05 4.40
C CYS A 58 -21.02 -9.99 5.29
N GLU A 59 -20.96 -9.86 6.62
CA GLU A 59 -21.82 -10.61 7.56
C GLU A 59 -23.27 -10.05 7.57
N LEU A 60 -23.41 -8.73 7.45
CA LEU A 60 -24.71 -8.04 7.50
C LEU A 60 -25.43 -8.01 6.15
N LEU A 61 -24.64 -7.99 5.07
CA LEU A 61 -25.11 -8.06 3.70
C LEU A 61 -24.80 -9.46 3.18
N PRO A 62 -25.52 -10.00 2.18
CA PRO A 62 -25.10 -11.21 1.50
C PRO A 62 -23.85 -10.93 0.65
N GLY A 63 -22.74 -10.52 1.29
CA GLY A 63 -21.54 -10.00 0.65
C GLY A 63 -20.45 -11.04 0.43
N GLU A 64 -19.58 -10.80 -0.57
CA GLU A 64 -18.31 -11.49 -0.77
C GLU A 64 -17.20 -10.44 -0.95
N LEU A 65 -16.03 -10.72 -0.40
CA LEU A 65 -14.95 -9.78 -0.30
C LEU A 65 -13.97 -9.95 -1.46
N ILE A 66 -13.65 -8.84 -2.15
CA ILE A 66 -12.66 -8.81 -3.23
C ILE A 66 -11.46 -7.96 -2.76
N SER A 67 -10.29 -8.59 -2.61
CA SER A 67 -9.09 -7.89 -2.18
C SER A 67 -8.55 -6.98 -3.29
N VAL A 68 -8.32 -5.71 -2.95
CA VAL A 68 -7.71 -4.70 -3.84
C VAL A 68 -6.34 -4.31 -3.27
N ASP A 69 -5.46 -5.31 -3.22
CA ASP A 69 -4.11 -5.18 -2.65
C ASP A 69 -3.07 -5.85 -3.55
N SER A 70 -1.99 -5.13 -3.85
CA SER A 70 -0.93 -5.61 -4.76
C SER A 70 0.03 -6.62 -4.14
N VAL A 71 -0.08 -6.90 -2.84
CA VAL A 71 0.77 -7.87 -2.12
C VAL A 71 -0.02 -9.10 -1.70
N GLN A 72 -1.28 -8.95 -1.31
CA GLN A 72 -2.14 -10.07 -0.90
C GLN A 72 -2.40 -11.09 -2.02
N VAL A 73 -2.15 -10.72 -3.25
CA VAL A 73 -2.26 -11.60 -4.43
C VAL A 73 -1.24 -12.73 -4.45
N TYR A 74 -0.10 -12.59 -3.77
CA TYR A 74 1.01 -13.55 -3.82
C TYR A 74 0.85 -14.69 -2.81
N ARG A 75 0.99 -15.95 -3.27
CA ARG A 75 0.97 -17.14 -2.42
C ARG A 75 2.11 -17.15 -1.42
N GLY A 76 1.83 -17.61 -0.20
CA GLY A 76 2.83 -17.75 0.84
C GLY A 76 3.17 -16.48 1.62
N LEU A 77 2.81 -15.31 1.13
CA LEU A 77 2.97 -14.04 1.85
C LEU A 77 1.74 -13.82 2.74
N GLN A 78 1.77 -14.34 3.96
CA GLN A 78 0.62 -14.30 4.87
C GLN A 78 0.72 -13.13 5.87
N ILE A 79 1.83 -13.08 6.62
CA ILE A 79 2.02 -12.14 7.73
C ILE A 79 2.32 -10.74 7.21
N GLY A 80 3.34 -10.61 6.36
CA GLY A 80 3.75 -9.29 5.83
C GLY A 80 2.71 -8.65 4.93
N ALA A 81 1.89 -9.45 4.23
CA ALA A 81 0.75 -8.97 3.46
C ALA A 81 -0.50 -8.70 4.32
N ASN A 82 -0.48 -9.05 5.60
CA ASN A 82 -1.63 -8.95 6.51
C ASN A 82 -2.90 -9.55 5.91
N LYS A 83 -2.80 -10.77 5.41
CA LYS A 83 -3.94 -11.49 4.84
C LYS A 83 -4.90 -11.94 5.93
N PRO A 84 -6.18 -12.14 5.58
CA PRO A 84 -7.15 -12.71 6.50
C PRO A 84 -6.72 -14.10 6.99
N SER A 85 -7.04 -14.40 8.23
CA SER A 85 -6.81 -15.70 8.86
C SER A 85 -7.65 -16.80 8.21
N ALA A 86 -7.32 -18.05 8.49
CA ALA A 86 -8.11 -19.21 8.03
C ALA A 86 -9.57 -19.12 8.51
N ASP A 87 -9.79 -18.70 9.76
CA ASP A 87 -11.13 -18.53 10.34
C ASP A 87 -11.93 -17.43 9.65
N GLU A 88 -11.28 -16.30 9.32
CA GLU A 88 -11.92 -15.22 8.56
C GLU A 88 -12.30 -15.67 7.16
N ARG A 89 -11.43 -16.43 6.49
CA ARG A 89 -11.70 -16.99 5.15
C ARG A 89 -12.79 -18.06 5.18
N ALA A 90 -12.93 -18.81 6.26
CA ALA A 90 -14.00 -19.79 6.42
C ALA A 90 -15.37 -19.13 6.61
N ARG A 91 -15.42 -17.94 7.21
CA ARG A 91 -16.67 -17.19 7.43
C ARG A 91 -17.14 -16.42 6.21
N ILE A 92 -16.22 -15.79 5.49
CA ILE A 92 -16.52 -14.93 4.33
C ILE A 92 -15.70 -15.40 3.13
N VAL A 93 -16.34 -15.49 1.97
CA VAL A 93 -15.65 -15.78 0.71
C VAL A 93 -14.77 -14.59 0.32
N HIS A 94 -13.52 -14.87 0.03
CA HIS A 94 -12.54 -13.88 -0.40
C HIS A 94 -12.04 -14.19 -1.81
N HIS A 95 -11.99 -13.16 -2.64
CA HIS A 95 -11.46 -13.22 -4.00
C HIS A 95 -10.14 -12.44 -4.10
N LEU A 96 -9.31 -12.80 -5.06
CA LEU A 96 -8.02 -12.17 -5.38
C LEU A 96 -6.98 -12.24 -4.24
N LEU A 97 -7.06 -13.31 -3.45
CA LEU A 97 -6.01 -13.71 -2.53
C LEU A 97 -5.29 -14.93 -3.10
N ASP A 98 -3.96 -15.00 -2.96
CA ASP A 98 -3.16 -16.18 -3.33
C ASP A 98 -3.31 -16.60 -4.81
N VAL A 99 -3.44 -15.64 -5.72
CA VAL A 99 -3.68 -15.91 -7.16
C VAL A 99 -2.42 -15.95 -8.01
N ARG A 100 -1.27 -15.52 -7.46
CA ARG A 100 0.04 -15.49 -8.13
C ARG A 100 1.13 -16.05 -7.25
N ASP A 101 2.20 -16.54 -7.86
CA ASP A 101 3.42 -16.85 -7.14
C ASP A 101 4.30 -15.59 -6.97
N PRO A 102 5.15 -15.54 -5.91
CA PRO A 102 5.86 -14.31 -5.55
C PRO A 102 6.85 -13.78 -6.58
N ASP A 103 7.29 -14.62 -7.52
CA ASP A 103 8.17 -14.30 -8.66
C ASP A 103 7.41 -13.87 -9.91
N GLU A 104 6.08 -14.10 -9.95
CA GLU A 104 5.26 -13.70 -11.08
C GLU A 104 4.94 -12.20 -11.05
N GLU A 105 4.96 -11.58 -12.23
CA GLU A 105 4.48 -10.22 -12.39
C GLU A 105 2.94 -10.17 -12.38
N TYR A 106 2.37 -9.31 -11.56
CA TYR A 106 0.93 -9.04 -11.54
C TYR A 106 0.66 -7.58 -11.84
N THR A 107 0.40 -7.29 -13.11
CA THR A 107 0.18 -5.92 -13.58
C THR A 107 -1.17 -5.38 -13.16
N ALA A 108 -1.30 -4.04 -13.12
CA ALA A 108 -2.59 -3.38 -12.87
C ALA A 108 -3.66 -3.78 -13.91
N GLY A 109 -3.25 -4.08 -15.15
CA GLY A 109 -4.16 -4.58 -16.19
C GLY A 109 -4.68 -5.99 -15.92
N ALA A 110 -3.81 -6.90 -15.42
CA ALA A 110 -4.22 -8.23 -15.01
C ALA A 110 -5.17 -8.17 -13.81
N PHE A 111 -4.82 -7.37 -12.79
CA PHE A 111 -5.70 -7.12 -11.66
C PHE A 111 -7.08 -6.61 -12.09
N TYR A 112 -7.12 -5.62 -12.98
CA TYR A 112 -8.37 -5.03 -13.46
C TYR A 112 -9.28 -6.08 -14.10
N ALA A 113 -8.76 -6.92 -14.99
CA ALA A 113 -9.52 -7.99 -15.62
C ALA A 113 -10.03 -9.04 -14.62
N ASP A 114 -9.16 -9.46 -13.68
CA ASP A 114 -9.53 -10.43 -12.66
C ASP A 114 -10.55 -9.87 -11.68
N ALA A 115 -10.44 -8.59 -11.31
CA ALA A 115 -11.38 -7.93 -10.42
C ALA A 115 -12.77 -7.74 -11.06
N LEU A 116 -12.85 -7.37 -12.34
CA LEU A 116 -14.12 -7.30 -13.08
C LEU A 116 -14.81 -8.65 -13.11
N ARG A 117 -14.07 -9.72 -13.42
CA ARG A 117 -14.60 -11.08 -13.43
C ARG A 117 -15.13 -11.49 -12.05
N ALA A 118 -14.37 -11.22 -10.98
CA ALA A 118 -14.81 -11.51 -9.62
C ALA A 118 -16.10 -10.74 -9.25
N VAL A 119 -16.20 -9.46 -9.63
CA VAL A 119 -17.42 -8.67 -9.42
C VAL A 119 -18.61 -9.30 -10.14
N GLU A 120 -18.47 -9.67 -11.41
CA GLU A 120 -19.55 -10.30 -12.20
C GLU A 120 -19.96 -11.64 -11.61
N GLU A 121 -19.02 -12.48 -11.19
CA GLU A 121 -19.29 -13.77 -10.56
C GLU A 121 -20.05 -13.62 -9.24
N VAL A 122 -19.69 -12.64 -8.41
CA VAL A 122 -20.39 -12.35 -7.15
C VAL A 122 -21.81 -11.88 -7.42
N LEU A 123 -21.99 -10.95 -8.36
CA LEU A 123 -23.31 -10.45 -8.77
C LEU A 123 -24.18 -11.54 -9.38
N ALA A 124 -23.61 -12.45 -10.18
CA ALA A 124 -24.33 -13.59 -10.77
C ALA A 124 -24.89 -14.56 -9.70
N ARG A 125 -24.24 -14.63 -8.52
CA ARG A 125 -24.76 -15.38 -7.36
C ARG A 125 -25.77 -14.61 -6.54
N GLY A 126 -26.18 -13.41 -6.97
CA GLY A 126 -27.11 -12.55 -6.23
C GLY A 126 -26.48 -11.97 -4.94
N ARG A 127 -25.15 -11.93 -4.84
CA ARG A 127 -24.43 -11.40 -3.67
C ARG A 127 -23.87 -10.02 -3.95
N VAL A 128 -23.46 -9.31 -2.89
CA VAL A 128 -22.90 -7.96 -2.97
C VAL A 128 -21.38 -8.03 -3.03
N PRO A 129 -20.72 -7.58 -4.11
CA PRO A 129 -19.28 -7.45 -4.13
C PRO A 129 -18.81 -6.34 -3.18
N VAL A 130 -17.90 -6.65 -2.25
CA VAL A 130 -17.27 -5.71 -1.35
C VAL A 130 -15.78 -5.64 -1.68
N LEU A 131 -15.37 -4.63 -2.45
CA LEU A 131 -13.99 -4.39 -2.82
C LEU A 131 -13.28 -3.68 -1.67
N VAL A 132 -12.20 -4.25 -1.15
CA VAL A 132 -11.48 -3.68 -0.01
C VAL A 132 -9.99 -3.60 -0.27
N GLY A 133 -9.41 -2.41 -0.11
CA GLY A 133 -7.97 -2.28 -0.29
C GLY A 133 -7.43 -0.87 -0.17
N GLY A 134 -6.14 -0.75 -0.46
CA GLY A 134 -5.42 0.51 -0.39
C GLY A 134 -4.57 0.81 -1.63
N THR A 135 -4.55 -0.08 -2.63
CA THR A 135 -3.80 0.11 -3.86
C THR A 135 -4.54 1.12 -4.75
N SER A 136 -4.08 2.36 -4.69
CA SER A 136 -4.77 3.53 -5.23
C SER A 136 -5.06 3.41 -6.73
N MET A 137 -4.09 2.94 -7.53
CA MET A 137 -4.27 2.81 -8.98
C MET A 137 -5.26 1.69 -9.33
N TYR A 138 -5.26 0.59 -8.60
CA TYR A 138 -6.23 -0.48 -8.79
C TYR A 138 -7.67 0.02 -8.58
N LEU A 139 -7.89 0.73 -7.46
CA LEU A 139 -9.19 1.33 -7.16
C LEU A 139 -9.60 2.40 -8.18
N ARG A 140 -8.65 3.24 -8.59
CA ARG A 140 -8.94 4.25 -9.61
C ARG A 140 -9.40 3.64 -10.92
N TRP A 141 -8.72 2.59 -11.40
CA TRP A 141 -9.11 1.93 -12.65
C TRP A 141 -10.48 1.27 -12.55
N LEU A 142 -10.79 0.65 -11.42
CA LEU A 142 -12.11 0.04 -11.19
C LEU A 142 -13.23 1.08 -11.16
N VAL A 143 -12.98 2.24 -10.54
CA VAL A 143 -14.01 3.27 -10.32
C VAL A 143 -14.13 4.24 -11.51
N SER A 144 -12.99 4.63 -12.08
CA SER A 144 -12.91 5.68 -13.12
C SER A 144 -12.59 5.14 -14.52
N GLY A 145 -12.37 3.83 -14.65
CA GLY A 145 -11.99 3.22 -15.92
C GLY A 145 -10.48 3.11 -16.12
N ARG A 146 -10.08 2.16 -16.94
CA ARG A 146 -8.69 1.94 -17.34
C ARG A 146 -8.29 2.93 -18.42
N PRO A 147 -7.08 3.56 -18.34
CA PRO A 147 -6.59 4.37 -19.44
C PRO A 147 -6.46 3.54 -20.72
N GLU A 148 -6.88 4.09 -21.84
CA GLU A 148 -6.62 3.55 -23.17
C GLU A 148 -5.14 3.78 -23.53
N ALA A 149 -4.26 2.99 -22.93
CA ALA A 149 -2.86 2.98 -23.30
C ALA A 149 -2.53 1.66 -23.99
N PRO A 150 -1.79 1.67 -25.12
CA PRO A 150 -1.41 0.44 -25.80
C PRO A 150 -0.62 -0.44 -24.83
N LYS A 151 -0.84 -1.76 -24.92
CA LYS A 151 0.02 -2.72 -24.22
C LYS A 151 1.46 -2.47 -24.65
N ALA A 152 2.43 -2.50 -23.73
CA ALA A 152 3.82 -2.33 -24.09
C ALA A 152 4.25 -3.42 -25.07
N ASP A 153 4.84 -3.02 -26.19
CA ASP A 153 5.56 -3.93 -27.06
C ASP A 153 6.85 -4.35 -26.33
N PRO A 154 7.09 -5.64 -26.11
CA PRO A 154 8.27 -6.10 -25.38
C PRO A 154 9.59 -5.64 -26.01
N ALA A 155 9.69 -5.62 -27.36
CA ALA A 155 10.89 -5.20 -28.04
C ALA A 155 11.19 -3.71 -27.82
N ILE A 156 10.15 -2.86 -27.89
CA ILE A 156 10.27 -1.42 -27.61
C ILE A 156 10.57 -1.18 -26.13
N ALA A 157 9.93 -1.90 -25.23
CA ALA A 157 10.20 -1.80 -23.80
C ALA A 157 11.66 -2.17 -23.47
N ASP A 158 12.20 -3.21 -24.09
CA ASP A 158 13.62 -3.58 -23.95
C ASP A 158 14.56 -2.52 -24.52
N GLN A 159 14.26 -1.94 -25.68
CA GLN A 159 15.04 -0.82 -26.22
C GLN A 159 15.07 0.37 -25.25
N VAL A 160 13.93 0.74 -24.71
CA VAL A 160 13.84 1.83 -23.71
C VAL A 160 14.63 1.49 -22.44
N ARG A 161 14.56 0.24 -21.98
CA ARG A 161 15.32 -0.21 -20.81
C ARG A 161 16.84 -0.10 -21.06
N VAL A 162 17.32 -0.54 -22.21
CA VAL A 162 18.75 -0.42 -22.59
C VAL A 162 19.16 1.05 -22.70
N LEU A 163 18.31 1.92 -23.26
CA LEU A 163 18.57 3.35 -23.38
C LEU A 163 18.67 4.05 -22.01
N LEU A 164 17.75 3.74 -21.10
CA LEU A 164 17.66 4.44 -19.82
C LEU A 164 18.59 3.89 -18.74
N ALA A 165 18.97 2.62 -18.77
CA ALA A 165 19.79 1.99 -17.74
C ALA A 165 21.11 2.75 -17.42
N PRO A 166 21.93 3.20 -18.40
CA PRO A 166 23.13 3.97 -18.08
C PRO A 166 22.83 5.36 -17.51
N LEU A 167 21.72 5.99 -17.94
CA LEU A 167 21.30 7.30 -17.44
C LEU A 167 20.77 7.22 -16.00
N GLU A 168 20.05 6.16 -15.69
CA GLU A 168 19.60 5.88 -14.34
C GLU A 168 20.77 5.60 -13.40
N ALA A 169 21.73 4.80 -13.84
CA ALA A 169 22.92 4.47 -13.06
C ALA A 169 23.81 5.70 -12.77
N SER A 170 23.89 6.66 -13.70
CA SER A 170 24.63 7.92 -13.55
C SER A 170 23.81 9.02 -12.86
N GLY A 171 22.50 8.82 -12.65
CA GLY A 171 21.59 9.85 -12.14
C GLY A 171 21.30 10.98 -13.14
N SER A 172 21.57 10.80 -14.45
CA SER A 172 21.36 11.77 -15.53
C SER A 172 19.89 11.91 -15.91
N TRP A 173 19.03 12.26 -14.94
CA TRP A 173 17.60 12.40 -15.13
C TRP A 173 17.20 13.37 -16.26
N ALA A 174 17.93 14.50 -16.39
CA ALA A 174 17.64 15.51 -17.39
C ALA A 174 17.76 14.94 -18.82
N GLU A 175 18.82 14.18 -19.10
CA GLU A 175 19.06 13.54 -20.39
C GLU A 175 17.96 12.52 -20.72
N GLY A 176 17.56 11.71 -19.73
CA GLY A 176 16.43 10.78 -19.90
C GLY A 176 15.12 11.51 -20.21
N LEU A 177 14.87 12.63 -19.54
CA LEU A 177 13.67 13.45 -19.76
C LEU A 177 13.66 14.12 -21.15
N GLU A 178 14.81 14.55 -21.66
CA GLU A 178 14.98 15.12 -23.00
C GLU A 178 14.58 14.11 -24.08
N GLN A 179 14.90 12.83 -23.92
CA GLN A 179 14.46 11.79 -24.86
C GLN A 179 12.93 11.72 -24.97
N LEU A 180 12.24 11.85 -23.85
CA LEU A 180 10.77 11.91 -23.85
C LEU A 180 10.27 13.23 -24.41
N ALA A 181 10.89 14.35 -24.04
CA ALA A 181 10.46 15.69 -24.48
C ALA A 181 10.52 15.87 -26.00
N ALA A 182 11.47 15.20 -26.67
CA ALA A 182 11.57 15.17 -28.13
C ALA A 182 10.35 14.48 -28.79
N LEU A 183 9.70 13.55 -28.11
CA LEU A 183 8.55 12.79 -28.62
C LEU A 183 7.22 13.31 -28.06
N ASP A 184 7.19 13.66 -26.77
CA ASP A 184 6.01 14.13 -26.04
C ASP A 184 6.41 15.16 -24.97
N ALA A 185 6.57 16.41 -25.38
CA ALA A 185 6.96 17.50 -24.50
C ALA A 185 5.90 17.79 -23.42
N ALA A 186 4.62 17.52 -23.67
CA ALA A 186 3.55 17.73 -22.72
C ALA A 186 3.65 16.73 -21.56
N ARG A 187 3.87 15.46 -21.88
CA ARG A 187 4.04 14.40 -20.90
C ARG A 187 5.34 14.54 -20.10
N ALA A 188 6.43 14.93 -20.74
CA ALA A 188 7.70 15.18 -20.07
C ALA A 188 7.56 16.20 -18.92
N LYS A 189 6.78 17.30 -19.13
CA LYS A 189 6.52 18.32 -18.11
C LYS A 189 5.72 17.83 -16.91
N MET A 190 5.01 16.71 -17.04
CA MET A 190 4.17 16.14 -15.98
C MET A 190 4.91 15.16 -15.09
N LEU A 191 6.10 14.69 -15.50
CA LEU A 191 6.85 13.71 -14.74
C LEU A 191 7.57 14.34 -13.55
N SER A 192 7.49 13.66 -12.41
CA SER A 192 8.29 14.00 -11.24
C SER A 192 9.75 13.65 -11.47
N ARG A 193 10.66 14.43 -10.91
CA ARG A 193 12.10 14.19 -11.01
C ARG A 193 12.45 12.79 -10.47
N ASN A 194 13.30 12.08 -11.18
CA ASN A 194 13.79 10.73 -10.86
C ASN A 194 12.70 9.63 -10.86
N ASP A 195 11.56 9.85 -11.51
CA ASP A 195 10.55 8.83 -11.72
C ASP A 195 10.86 8.03 -13.00
N TRP A 196 11.92 7.24 -12.94
CA TRP A 196 12.46 6.45 -14.07
C TRP A 196 11.46 5.44 -14.61
N TYR A 197 10.61 4.88 -13.75
CA TYR A 197 9.55 3.98 -14.17
C TYR A 197 8.53 4.67 -15.09
N ARG A 198 8.00 5.83 -14.65
CA ARG A 198 7.05 6.58 -15.48
C ARG A 198 7.71 7.14 -16.74
N LEU A 199 8.99 7.52 -16.68
CA LEU A 199 9.74 7.94 -17.84
C LEU A 199 9.89 6.78 -18.83
N SER A 200 10.31 5.60 -18.39
CA SER A 200 10.43 4.40 -19.21
C SER A 200 9.09 4.05 -19.87
N ARG A 201 8.01 4.02 -19.10
CA ARG A 201 6.68 3.72 -19.64
C ARG A 201 6.21 4.77 -20.65
N ALA A 202 6.43 6.05 -20.38
CA ALA A 202 6.05 7.14 -21.27
C ALA A 202 6.83 7.07 -22.58
N LEU A 203 8.15 6.82 -22.53
CA LEU A 203 8.98 6.61 -23.71
C LEU A 203 8.53 5.39 -24.53
N THR A 204 8.24 4.27 -23.88
CA THR A 204 7.72 3.08 -24.57
C THR A 204 6.45 3.40 -25.33
N VAL A 205 5.49 4.08 -24.69
CA VAL A 205 4.23 4.48 -25.33
C VAL A 205 4.50 5.48 -26.47
N ALA A 206 5.34 6.49 -26.26
CA ALA A 206 5.65 7.48 -27.27
C ALA A 206 6.30 6.87 -28.52
N LEU A 207 7.26 5.96 -28.35
CA LEU A 207 7.91 5.25 -29.45
C LEU A 207 6.94 4.34 -30.21
N GLN A 208 6.08 3.60 -29.50
CA GLN A 208 5.05 2.77 -30.13
C GLN A 208 4.07 3.59 -30.98
N THR A 209 3.61 4.73 -30.46
CA THR A 209 2.64 5.57 -31.16
C THR A 209 3.28 6.36 -32.31
N SER A 210 4.54 6.76 -32.18
CA SER A 210 5.27 7.42 -33.27
C SER A 210 5.50 6.48 -34.46
N SER A 211 5.73 5.19 -34.20
CA SER A 211 5.91 4.20 -35.24
C SER A 211 4.62 3.78 -35.96
N THR A 212 3.46 3.99 -35.33
CA THR A 212 2.15 3.60 -35.88
C THR A 212 1.32 4.76 -36.42
N ALA A 213 1.86 6.01 -36.43
CA ALA A 213 1.15 7.26 -36.81
C ALA A 213 -0.18 7.48 -36.07
N ALA A 214 -0.44 6.74 -35.01
CA ALA A 214 -1.62 6.91 -34.17
C ALA A 214 -1.40 8.02 -33.13
N ALA A 215 -2.31 8.96 -33.04
CA ALA A 215 -2.29 9.97 -32.00
C ALA A 215 -2.20 9.30 -30.63
N LEU A 216 -1.35 9.85 -29.73
CA LEU A 216 -1.27 9.38 -28.34
C LEU A 216 -2.70 9.40 -27.73
N PRO A 217 -3.12 8.29 -27.12
CA PRO A 217 -4.39 8.29 -26.41
C PRO A 217 -4.34 9.39 -25.37
N ARG A 218 -5.29 10.33 -25.44
CA ARG A 218 -5.49 11.29 -24.35
C ARG A 218 -5.73 10.48 -23.07
N LEU A 219 -5.33 11.03 -21.91
CA LEU A 219 -5.83 10.50 -20.64
C LEU A 219 -7.34 10.37 -20.80
N PRO A 220 -7.94 9.21 -20.49
CA PRO A 220 -9.35 9.02 -20.71
C PRO A 220 -10.11 10.16 -20.03
N ASP A 221 -11.09 10.70 -20.76
CA ASP A 221 -12.14 11.47 -20.11
C ASP A 221 -12.61 10.68 -18.88
N PRO A 222 -12.91 11.34 -17.75
CA PRO A 222 -13.44 10.65 -16.57
C PRO A 222 -14.70 9.81 -16.84
N GLU A 223 -15.27 9.95 -18.00
CA GLU A 223 -16.43 9.21 -18.52
C GLU A 223 -16.08 7.96 -19.34
N GLY A 224 -14.81 7.52 -19.33
CA GLY A 224 -14.34 6.36 -20.11
C GLY A 224 -15.20 5.11 -19.91
N LEU A 225 -15.59 4.55 -21.04
CA LEU A 225 -16.67 3.60 -21.27
C LEU A 225 -16.61 2.25 -20.50
N ASP A 226 -15.46 1.91 -19.90
CA ASP A 226 -15.25 0.61 -19.26
C ASP A 226 -15.15 0.67 -17.73
N SER A 227 -15.63 1.74 -17.09
CA SER A 227 -15.64 1.78 -15.63
C SER A 227 -16.81 0.99 -15.06
N LEU A 228 -16.61 0.34 -13.92
CA LEU A 228 -17.71 -0.27 -13.16
C LEU A 228 -18.83 0.74 -12.89
N ARG A 229 -18.51 2.03 -12.86
CA ARG A 229 -19.45 3.12 -12.58
C ARG A 229 -20.50 3.31 -13.67
N SER A 230 -20.21 3.01 -14.92
CA SER A 230 -21.16 3.17 -16.03
C SER A 230 -22.29 2.13 -16.00
N SER A 231 -22.02 0.96 -15.45
CA SER A 231 -22.95 -0.18 -15.46
C SER A 231 -23.46 -0.62 -14.08
N LEU A 232 -22.83 -0.12 -12.99
CA LEU A 232 -23.07 -0.56 -11.62
C LEU A 232 -23.34 0.63 -10.67
N ASP A 233 -24.09 0.37 -9.60
CA ASP A 233 -24.26 1.32 -8.49
C ASP A 233 -23.08 1.22 -7.52
N LEU A 234 -22.00 1.96 -7.78
CA LEU A 234 -20.83 2.01 -6.93
C LEU A 234 -21.05 2.89 -5.70
N ARG A 235 -20.77 2.32 -4.54
CA ARG A 235 -20.78 3.02 -3.24
C ARG A 235 -19.38 3.02 -2.68
N CYS A 236 -18.68 4.14 -2.90
CA CYS A 236 -17.25 4.27 -2.60
C CYS A 236 -17.03 5.03 -1.29
N PHE A 237 -16.33 4.41 -0.35
CA PHE A 237 -16.01 4.98 0.96
C PHE A 237 -14.50 4.99 1.16
N PHE A 238 -13.97 6.09 1.70
CA PHE A 238 -12.60 6.21 2.11
C PHE A 238 -12.52 6.41 3.63
N LEU A 239 -12.03 5.41 4.35
CA LEU A 239 -11.81 5.52 5.78
C LEU A 239 -10.62 6.43 6.06
N ALA A 240 -10.84 7.48 6.82
CA ALA A 240 -9.81 8.44 7.24
C ALA A 240 -9.66 8.40 8.77
N ALA A 241 -8.50 8.79 9.25
CA ALA A 241 -8.23 8.91 10.68
C ALA A 241 -7.23 10.03 10.96
N PRO A 242 -7.20 10.59 12.19
CA PRO A 242 -6.17 11.53 12.60
C PRO A 242 -4.77 10.93 12.41
N ARG A 243 -3.89 11.68 11.77
CA ARG A 243 -2.59 11.18 11.29
C ARG A 243 -1.72 10.59 12.38
N GLU A 244 -1.67 11.22 13.55
CA GLU A 244 -0.87 10.73 14.68
C GLU A 244 -1.39 9.39 15.19
N ALA A 245 -2.70 9.27 15.43
CA ALA A 245 -3.34 8.05 15.88
C ALA A 245 -3.15 6.91 14.86
N LEU A 246 -3.26 7.21 13.56
CA LEU A 246 -3.00 6.24 12.50
C LEU A 246 -1.53 5.78 12.51
N CYS A 247 -0.56 6.69 12.68
CA CYS A 247 0.85 6.34 12.75
C CYS A 247 1.14 5.38 13.92
N ARG A 248 0.56 5.62 15.10
CA ARG A 248 0.71 4.71 16.25
C ARG A 248 0.15 3.31 15.97
N ARG A 249 -0.99 3.22 15.27
CA ARG A 249 -1.54 1.92 14.86
C ARG A 249 -0.68 1.23 13.81
N ILE A 250 -0.07 1.97 12.90
CA ILE A 250 0.87 1.43 11.92
C ILE A 250 2.09 0.86 12.63
N ASP A 251 2.67 1.60 13.58
CA ASP A 251 3.85 1.16 14.32
C ASP A 251 3.53 -0.12 15.12
N ALA A 252 2.43 -0.14 15.87
CA ALA A 252 1.98 -1.33 16.61
C ALA A 252 1.71 -2.53 15.68
N ARG A 253 1.18 -2.30 14.48
CA ARG A 253 0.97 -3.38 13.50
C ARG A 253 2.27 -3.94 12.95
N CYS A 254 3.27 -3.09 12.71
CA CYS A 254 4.59 -3.56 12.29
C CYS A 254 5.23 -4.47 13.36
N GLU A 255 5.09 -4.11 14.64
CA GLU A 255 5.55 -4.96 15.75
C GLU A 255 4.78 -6.29 15.81
N ALA A 256 3.45 -6.24 15.71
CA ALA A 256 2.62 -7.45 15.71
C ALA A 256 2.96 -8.40 14.54
N MET A 257 3.33 -7.88 13.36
CA MET A 257 3.83 -8.71 12.26
C MET A 257 5.14 -9.41 12.60
N LEU A 258 6.06 -8.72 13.30
CA LEU A 258 7.32 -9.32 13.74
C LEU A 258 7.07 -10.37 14.83
N GLU A 259 6.20 -10.10 15.78
CA GLU A 259 5.78 -11.06 16.80
C GLU A 259 5.15 -12.31 16.17
N ALA A 260 4.34 -12.13 15.14
CA ALA A 260 3.66 -13.20 14.40
C ALA A 260 4.60 -14.06 13.52
N GLY A 261 5.86 -13.65 13.29
CA GLY A 261 6.83 -14.47 12.54
C GLY A 261 7.20 -13.91 11.16
N LEU A 262 7.14 -12.60 10.95
CA LEU A 262 7.49 -12.00 9.65
C LEU A 262 8.94 -12.29 9.23
N LEU A 263 9.89 -12.38 10.17
CA LEU A 263 11.28 -12.73 9.86
C LEU A 263 11.38 -14.14 9.31
N GLU A 264 10.71 -15.08 9.95
CA GLU A 264 10.70 -16.50 9.61
C GLU A 264 9.96 -16.75 8.29
N GLU A 265 8.83 -16.05 8.07
CA GLU A 265 8.11 -16.14 6.80
C GLU A 265 9.00 -15.66 5.63
N ALA A 266 9.62 -14.50 5.75
CA ALA A 266 10.48 -13.96 4.70
C ALA A 266 11.74 -14.80 4.49
N SER A 267 12.38 -15.28 5.57
CA SER A 267 13.55 -16.15 5.52
C SER A 267 13.25 -17.48 4.81
N SER A 268 12.16 -18.13 5.16
CA SER A 268 11.74 -19.40 4.54
C SER A 268 11.43 -19.25 3.04
N LEU A 269 10.72 -18.17 2.68
CA LEU A 269 10.42 -17.87 1.28
C LEU A 269 11.68 -17.50 0.47
N LEU A 270 12.64 -16.80 1.07
CA LEU A 270 13.91 -16.49 0.44
C LEU A 270 14.75 -17.76 0.27
N ALA A 271 14.89 -18.59 1.30
CA ALA A 271 15.65 -19.85 1.25
C ALA A 271 15.14 -20.78 0.14
N SER A 272 13.83 -20.78 -0.09
CA SER A 272 13.20 -21.56 -1.19
C SER A 272 13.28 -20.88 -2.56
N GLY A 273 13.92 -19.70 -2.69
CA GLY A 273 14.01 -18.93 -3.93
C GLY A 273 12.71 -18.25 -4.37
N ARG A 274 11.65 -18.31 -3.56
CA ARG A 274 10.33 -17.77 -3.90
C ARG A 274 10.19 -16.27 -3.63
N LEU A 275 11.00 -15.69 -2.76
CA LEU A 275 10.97 -14.27 -2.40
C LEU A 275 12.33 -13.62 -2.66
N LEU A 276 12.65 -13.38 -3.92
CA LEU A 276 13.90 -12.71 -4.30
C LEU A 276 13.77 -11.19 -4.13
N PRO A 277 14.84 -10.46 -3.75
CA PRO A 277 14.83 -8.99 -3.64
C PRO A 277 14.41 -8.26 -4.91
N SER A 278 14.70 -8.82 -6.09
CA SER A 278 14.30 -8.29 -7.39
C SER A 278 12.83 -8.52 -7.73
N SER A 279 12.18 -9.51 -7.10
CA SER A 279 10.78 -9.84 -7.38
C SER A 279 9.82 -8.73 -6.92
N PRO A 280 8.64 -8.62 -7.56
CA PRO A 280 7.61 -7.67 -7.11
C PRO A 280 7.23 -7.86 -5.64
N ALA A 281 7.12 -9.11 -5.17
CA ALA A 281 6.83 -9.45 -3.78
C ALA A 281 7.97 -9.06 -2.83
N GLY A 282 9.23 -9.28 -3.22
CA GLY A 282 10.41 -8.93 -2.43
C GLY A 282 10.59 -7.42 -2.25
N ARG A 283 10.08 -6.62 -3.18
CA ARG A 283 10.08 -5.15 -3.09
C ARG A 283 8.93 -4.58 -2.25
N ALA A 284 7.96 -5.40 -1.85
CA ALA A 284 6.84 -4.95 -1.04
C ALA A 284 7.30 -4.48 0.34
N ILE A 285 6.61 -3.45 0.88
CA ILE A 285 6.89 -2.93 2.23
C ILE A 285 6.70 -4.04 3.26
N GLY A 286 7.62 -4.12 4.20
CA GLY A 286 7.73 -5.20 5.16
C GLY A 286 8.76 -6.22 4.68
N TYR A 287 8.50 -6.90 3.57
CA TYR A 287 9.43 -7.90 3.01
C TYR A 287 10.76 -7.27 2.60
N ARG A 288 10.74 -6.16 1.87
CA ARG A 288 11.97 -5.45 1.48
C ARG A 288 12.83 -5.14 2.70
N GLN A 289 12.27 -4.56 3.76
CA GLN A 289 13.02 -4.20 4.95
C GLN A 289 13.55 -5.43 5.70
N VAL A 290 12.76 -6.51 5.75
CA VAL A 290 13.23 -7.77 6.35
C VAL A 290 14.36 -8.36 5.54
N LEU A 291 14.27 -8.41 4.21
CA LEU A 291 15.33 -8.89 3.33
C LEU A 291 16.60 -8.04 3.48
N ASP A 292 16.46 -6.70 3.49
CA ASP A 292 17.56 -5.78 3.74
C ASP A 292 18.26 -6.05 5.09
N TYR A 293 17.47 -6.34 6.13
CA TYR A 293 17.99 -6.63 7.46
C TYR A 293 18.66 -8.00 7.55
N LEU A 294 18.03 -9.06 7.01
CA LEU A 294 18.56 -10.43 7.07
C LEU A 294 19.79 -10.63 6.19
N LEU A 295 19.84 -9.95 5.02
CA LEU A 295 20.93 -10.09 4.04
C LEU A 295 22.08 -9.09 4.26
N ARG A 296 21.98 -8.22 5.23
CA ARG A 296 23.05 -7.25 5.57
C ARG A 296 24.30 -8.01 6.01
N SER A 297 25.41 -7.75 5.32
CA SER A 297 26.72 -8.33 5.65
C SER A 297 27.39 -7.60 6.83
N PRO A 298 28.41 -8.20 7.39
CA PRO A 298 28.66 -9.61 7.59
C PRO A 298 28.02 -10.09 8.89
N TRP A 299 27.92 -11.36 9.03
CA TRP A 299 27.40 -12.10 10.19
C TRP A 299 28.09 -11.76 11.53
N ALA A 300 28.31 -10.47 11.79
CA ALA A 300 28.54 -10.01 13.13
C ALA A 300 27.28 -10.31 13.95
N PRO A 301 27.39 -10.71 15.21
CA PRO A 301 26.26 -10.90 16.10
C PRO A 301 25.33 -9.71 15.95
N SER A 302 24.02 -9.97 15.82
CA SER A 302 23.02 -8.94 15.55
C SER A 302 23.18 -7.76 16.51
N GLU A 303 23.82 -6.73 16.06
CA GLU A 303 24.01 -5.53 16.88
C GLU A 303 22.66 -4.86 17.07
N GLY A 304 22.37 -4.48 18.29
CA GLY A 304 21.14 -3.79 18.63
C GLY A 304 20.89 -2.54 17.78
N ALA A 305 21.92 -1.94 17.20
CA ALA A 305 21.84 -0.81 16.29
C ALA A 305 21.21 -1.17 14.95
N ALA A 306 21.57 -2.31 14.33
CA ALA A 306 21.00 -2.76 13.07
C ALA A 306 19.52 -3.11 13.22
N LEU A 307 19.11 -3.69 14.36
CA LEU A 307 17.70 -3.94 14.67
C LEU A 307 16.93 -2.62 14.80
N VAL A 308 17.47 -1.61 15.45
CA VAL A 308 16.84 -0.28 15.57
C VAL A 308 16.60 0.31 14.18
N GLU A 309 17.65 0.35 13.34
CA GLU A 309 17.56 0.87 11.98
C GLU A 309 16.50 0.12 11.14
N PHE A 310 16.46 -1.20 11.25
CA PHE A 310 15.45 -2.01 10.58
C PHE A 310 14.03 -1.63 11.03
N LEU A 311 13.76 -1.58 12.33
CA LEU A 311 12.45 -1.26 12.89
C LEU A 311 11.98 0.14 12.53
N GLU A 312 12.88 1.13 12.63
CA GLU A 312 12.62 2.51 12.22
C GLU A 312 12.35 2.61 10.72
N GLY A 313 13.16 1.93 9.90
CA GLY A 313 12.99 1.87 8.46
C GLY A 313 11.66 1.24 8.04
N PHE A 314 11.27 0.13 8.66
CA PHE A 314 10.02 -0.57 8.38
C PHE A 314 8.79 0.27 8.75
N THR A 315 8.76 0.81 9.97
CA THR A 315 7.65 1.64 10.43
C THR A 315 7.56 2.96 9.64
N ALA A 316 8.71 3.59 9.32
CA ALA A 316 8.74 4.80 8.51
C ALA A 316 8.24 4.55 7.07
N ALA A 317 8.62 3.44 6.44
CA ALA A 317 8.12 3.05 5.11
C ALA A 317 6.59 2.87 5.13
N SER A 318 6.07 2.16 6.13
CA SER A 318 4.63 1.93 6.30
C SER A 318 3.85 3.23 6.53
N ARG A 319 4.39 4.17 7.35
CA ARG A 319 3.78 5.49 7.57
C ARG A 319 3.81 6.37 6.31
N ARG A 320 4.92 6.33 5.54
CA ARG A 320 5.01 7.05 4.25
C ARG A 320 3.98 6.53 3.26
N TYR A 321 3.82 5.22 3.18
CA TYR A 321 2.80 4.61 2.31
C TYR A 321 1.39 5.06 2.69
N ALA A 322 1.03 5.02 3.97
CA ALA A 322 -0.26 5.52 4.44
C ALA A 322 -0.49 7.00 4.06
N ALA A 323 0.53 7.84 4.20
CA ALA A 323 0.46 9.24 3.82
C ALA A 323 0.26 9.43 2.29
N GLN A 324 0.91 8.59 1.47
CA GLN A 324 0.72 8.59 0.02
C GLN A 324 -0.70 8.16 -0.37
N GLN A 325 -1.26 7.13 0.28
CA GLN A 325 -2.65 6.71 0.07
C GLN A 325 -3.62 7.86 0.37
N VAL A 326 -3.50 8.51 1.52
CA VAL A 326 -4.33 9.67 1.87
C VAL A 326 -4.19 10.81 0.86
N LYS A 327 -2.94 11.15 0.46
CA LYS A 327 -2.68 12.18 -0.53
C LYS A 327 -3.33 11.88 -1.88
N TRP A 328 -3.27 10.63 -2.31
CA TRP A 328 -3.87 10.19 -3.57
C TRP A 328 -5.39 10.36 -3.55
N PHE A 329 -6.06 9.80 -2.55
CA PHE A 329 -7.52 9.78 -2.48
C PHE A 329 -8.16 11.15 -2.25
N ARG A 330 -7.41 12.17 -1.85
CA ARG A 330 -7.91 13.57 -1.82
C ARG A 330 -8.40 14.04 -3.18
N ASN A 331 -7.85 13.52 -4.26
CA ASN A 331 -8.20 13.89 -5.63
C ASN A 331 -9.23 12.94 -6.26
N GLU A 332 -9.84 12.04 -5.48
CA GLU A 332 -10.85 11.10 -5.95
C GLU A 332 -12.23 11.51 -5.38
N PRO A 333 -12.98 12.37 -6.10
CA PRO A 333 -14.22 12.97 -5.58
C PRO A 333 -15.35 11.96 -5.38
N GLN A 334 -15.28 10.79 -6.02
CA GLN A 334 -16.27 9.73 -5.96
C GLN A 334 -16.28 8.93 -4.66
N PHE A 335 -15.32 9.18 -3.75
CA PHE A 335 -15.27 8.54 -2.45
C PHE A 335 -15.87 9.42 -1.36
N GLU A 336 -16.82 8.90 -0.60
CA GLU A 336 -17.24 9.49 0.66
C GLU A 336 -16.14 9.25 1.71
N TRP A 337 -15.64 10.33 2.29
CA TRP A 337 -14.69 10.25 3.40
C TRP A 337 -15.42 10.04 4.71
N VAL A 338 -15.08 8.95 5.40
CA VAL A 338 -15.67 8.55 6.66
C VAL A 338 -14.58 8.51 7.71
N GLU A 339 -14.75 9.21 8.82
CA GLU A 339 -13.80 9.19 9.93
C GLU A 339 -13.91 7.85 10.67
N ALA A 340 -12.81 7.12 10.77
CA ALA A 340 -12.75 5.86 11.49
C ALA A 340 -12.85 6.12 13.00
N ASP A 341 -13.76 5.43 13.65
CA ASP A 341 -13.88 5.39 15.12
C ASP A 341 -13.51 3.99 15.61
N TRP A 342 -12.32 3.86 16.19
CA TRP A 342 -11.83 2.57 16.69
C TRP A 342 -12.36 2.24 18.10
N ALA A 343 -12.94 3.22 18.81
CA ALA A 343 -13.57 3.02 20.10
C ALA A 343 -15.03 2.55 19.95
N ALA A 344 -15.68 2.95 18.85
CA ALA A 344 -17.05 2.59 18.52
C ALA A 344 -17.16 2.24 17.01
N PRO A 345 -16.54 1.13 16.55
CA PRO A 345 -16.53 0.76 15.13
C PRO A 345 -17.92 0.52 14.54
N GLU A 346 -18.89 0.17 15.37
CA GLU A 346 -20.30 0.01 15.00
C GLU A 346 -20.95 1.31 14.52
N THR A 347 -20.45 2.47 14.94
CA THR A 347 -20.96 3.77 14.43
C THR A 347 -20.57 3.98 12.97
N VAL A 348 -19.35 3.56 12.60
CA VAL A 348 -18.86 3.59 11.21
C VAL A 348 -19.63 2.58 10.35
N GLU A 349 -19.86 1.39 10.88
CA GLU A 349 -20.64 0.34 10.23
C GLU A 349 -22.05 0.82 9.93
N GLN A 350 -22.76 1.34 10.92
CA GLN A 350 -24.11 1.88 10.75
C GLN A 350 -24.14 3.05 9.77
N HIS A 351 -23.16 3.96 9.84
CA HIS A 351 -23.07 5.04 8.89
C HIS A 351 -22.99 4.51 7.45
N VAL A 352 -22.10 3.56 7.18
CA VAL A 352 -21.95 2.96 5.85
C VAL A 352 -23.25 2.27 5.40
N LEU A 353 -23.91 1.50 6.28
CA LEU A 353 -25.18 0.84 5.95
C LEU A 353 -26.26 1.86 5.59
N VAL A 354 -26.41 2.96 6.36
CA VAL A 354 -27.35 4.03 6.03
C VAL A 354 -27.04 4.65 4.66
N GLN A 355 -25.74 4.89 4.35
CA GLN A 355 -25.35 5.43 3.05
C GLN A 355 -25.61 4.44 1.90
N LEU A 356 -25.52 3.14 2.17
CA LEU A 356 -25.86 2.10 1.19
C LEU A 356 -27.36 2.09 0.85
N ASP A 357 -28.23 2.44 1.80
CA ASP A 357 -29.69 2.48 1.58
C ASP A 357 -30.16 3.71 0.81
N LEU A 358 -29.33 4.74 0.68
CA LEU A 358 -29.68 5.93 -0.06
C LEU A 358 -29.86 5.63 -1.55
N GLU A 359 -30.76 6.35 -2.20
CA GLU A 359 -30.78 6.42 -3.67
C GLU A 359 -29.47 7.04 -4.19
N ARG A 360 -29.06 6.65 -5.40
CA ARG A 360 -27.80 7.10 -6.01
C ARG A 360 -27.67 8.63 -6.03
N SER A 361 -28.72 9.33 -6.41
CA SER A 361 -28.76 10.81 -6.46
C SER A 361 -28.51 11.45 -5.08
N ARG A 362 -29.02 10.83 -4.02
CA ARG A 362 -28.81 11.28 -2.65
C ARG A 362 -27.40 10.99 -2.18
N PHE A 363 -26.86 9.84 -2.49
CA PHE A 363 -25.46 9.54 -2.20
C PHE A 363 -24.50 10.52 -2.90
N GLU A 364 -24.76 10.85 -4.17
CA GLU A 364 -23.99 11.85 -4.91
C GLU A 364 -24.05 13.25 -4.26
N GLN A 365 -25.16 13.64 -3.67
CA GLN A 365 -25.26 14.88 -2.87
C GLN A 365 -24.37 14.81 -1.60
N VAL A 366 -24.29 13.66 -0.93
CA VAL A 366 -23.39 13.46 0.22
C VAL A 366 -21.93 13.69 -0.18
N LEU A 367 -21.51 13.21 -1.35
CA LEU A 367 -20.14 13.41 -1.85
C LEU A 367 -19.75 14.88 -2.03
N GLN A 368 -20.75 15.76 -2.29
CA GLN A 368 -20.56 17.19 -2.49
C GLN A 368 -20.77 18.01 -1.22
N ALA A 369 -21.14 17.40 -0.10
CA ALA A 369 -21.37 18.10 1.15
C ALA A 369 -20.10 18.81 1.66
N PRO A 370 -20.20 20.00 2.27
CA PRO A 370 -19.05 20.76 2.81
C PRO A 370 -18.16 19.94 3.75
N ARG A 371 -18.75 19.06 4.56
CA ARG A 371 -18.04 18.13 5.45
C ARG A 371 -17.02 17.26 4.70
N GLN A 372 -17.32 16.85 3.46
CA GLN A 372 -16.41 16.05 2.64
C GLN A 372 -15.15 16.85 2.27
N ALA A 373 -15.29 18.13 1.97
CA ALA A 373 -14.15 19.00 1.72
C ALA A 373 -13.27 19.20 2.97
N GLU A 374 -13.88 19.31 4.15
CA GLU A 374 -13.17 19.40 5.43
C GLU A 374 -12.38 18.13 5.72
N LEU A 375 -12.98 16.94 5.55
CA LEU A 375 -12.33 15.66 5.77
C LEU A 375 -11.15 15.41 4.80
N ARG A 376 -11.29 15.84 3.55
CA ARG A 376 -10.23 15.78 2.52
C ARG A 376 -9.13 16.81 2.76
N GLY A 377 -9.44 17.90 3.47
CA GLY A 377 -8.54 19.03 3.68
C GLY A 377 -7.23 18.67 4.40
N LEU A 378 -6.23 19.52 4.23
CA LEU A 378 -5.01 19.47 5.04
C LEU A 378 -5.32 20.05 6.42
N ARG A 379 -4.90 19.34 7.47
CA ARG A 379 -4.99 19.83 8.85
C ARG A 379 -3.62 20.38 9.29
N PRO A 380 -3.40 21.71 9.27
CA PRO A 380 -2.09 22.31 9.58
C PRO A 380 -1.55 21.90 10.95
N ASP A 381 -2.42 21.75 11.94
CA ASP A 381 -2.05 21.33 13.30
C ASP A 381 -1.53 19.89 13.34
N GLU A 382 -2.05 19.01 12.49
CA GLU A 382 -1.54 17.65 12.36
C GLU A 382 -0.11 17.65 11.77
N ALA A 383 0.14 18.49 10.76
CA ALA A 383 1.46 18.62 10.18
C ALA A 383 2.50 19.10 11.21
N LYS A 384 2.10 20.03 12.09
CA LYS A 384 2.94 20.51 13.20
C LYS A 384 3.23 19.40 14.22
N ARG A 385 2.22 18.64 14.66
CA ARG A 385 2.39 17.51 15.59
C ARG A 385 3.27 16.41 15.02
N MET A 386 3.18 16.15 13.73
CA MET A 386 4.00 15.12 13.08
C MET A 386 5.49 15.47 12.99
N LYS A 387 5.89 16.74 13.16
CA LYS A 387 7.31 17.11 13.24
C LYS A 387 7.99 16.57 14.50
N THR A 388 7.25 16.40 15.58
CA THR A 388 7.72 15.88 16.86
C THR A 388 7.30 14.43 17.11
N TYR A 389 6.74 13.77 16.10
CA TYR A 389 6.32 12.38 16.21
C TYR A 389 7.55 11.48 16.34
N ALA A 390 7.62 10.74 17.42
CA ALA A 390 8.57 9.66 17.64
C ALA A 390 7.81 8.32 17.74
N PRO A 391 8.22 7.29 17.00
CA PRO A 391 7.66 5.96 17.18
C PRO A 391 7.96 5.46 18.59
N ARG A 392 7.00 4.72 19.17
CA ARG A 392 7.20 3.99 20.42
C ARG A 392 7.14 2.52 20.05
N LEU A 393 8.28 1.87 20.09
CA LEU A 393 8.46 0.48 19.67
C LEU A 393 8.80 -0.34 20.92
N ARG A 394 7.85 -1.17 21.36
CA ARG A 394 8.01 -2.04 22.53
C ARG A 394 9.23 -2.95 22.41
N ALA A 395 9.49 -3.44 21.19
CA ALA A 395 10.65 -4.26 20.90
C ALA A 395 12.00 -3.55 21.14
N LEU A 396 12.01 -2.21 21.25
CA LEU A 396 13.20 -1.43 21.59
C LEU A 396 13.25 -1.03 23.07
N ASP A 397 12.08 -0.85 23.69
CA ASP A 397 11.94 -0.42 25.08
C ASP A 397 12.08 -1.59 26.06
N ASP A 398 11.76 -2.81 25.65
CA ASP A 398 11.85 -4.05 26.43
C ASP A 398 13.08 -4.87 26.01
N ALA A 399 14.06 -4.96 26.92
CA ALA A 399 15.31 -5.69 26.70
C ALA A 399 15.08 -7.20 26.38
N THR A 400 14.04 -7.82 26.97
CA THR A 400 13.70 -9.22 26.75
C THR A 400 13.12 -9.41 25.35
N ALA A 401 12.20 -8.56 24.95
CA ALA A 401 11.61 -8.58 23.62
C ALA A 401 12.67 -8.33 22.55
N LYS A 402 13.56 -7.36 22.80
CA LYS A 402 14.70 -7.06 21.92
C LYS A 402 15.63 -8.27 21.76
N ALA A 403 16.03 -8.91 22.85
CA ALA A 403 16.90 -10.08 22.82
C ALA A 403 16.24 -11.27 22.08
N ALA A 404 14.96 -11.51 22.31
CA ALA A 404 14.20 -12.53 21.60
C ALA A 404 14.14 -12.28 20.09
N LEU A 405 13.93 -11.04 19.66
CA LEU A 405 13.88 -10.69 18.24
C LEU A 405 15.26 -10.82 17.57
N LEU A 406 16.36 -10.46 18.28
CA LEU A 406 17.71 -10.68 17.81
C LEU A 406 18.02 -12.15 17.63
N ALA A 407 17.68 -12.99 18.60
CA ALA A 407 17.89 -14.45 18.52
C ALA A 407 17.12 -15.08 17.33
N ARG A 408 15.90 -14.63 17.08
CA ARG A 408 15.10 -15.07 15.92
C ARG A 408 15.75 -14.63 14.60
N ALA A 409 16.25 -13.41 14.52
CA ALA A 409 16.96 -12.92 13.34
C ALA A 409 18.22 -13.72 13.06
N ASP A 410 18.98 -14.09 14.10
CA ASP A 410 20.19 -14.93 13.98
C ASP A 410 19.83 -16.34 13.50
N ALA A 411 18.75 -16.92 14.02
CA ALA A 411 18.25 -18.22 13.55
C ALA A 411 17.83 -18.16 12.06
N CYS A 412 17.14 -17.11 11.64
CA CYS A 412 16.78 -16.90 10.23
C CYS A 412 18.02 -16.77 9.32
N ARG A 413 19.06 -16.05 9.78
CA ARG A 413 20.33 -15.93 9.05
C ARG A 413 21.05 -17.27 8.92
N ALA A 414 21.16 -18.02 10.01
CA ALA A 414 21.74 -19.36 9.98
C ALA A 414 21.02 -20.29 9.00
N GLN A 415 19.70 -20.19 8.92
CA GLN A 415 18.89 -20.92 7.93
C GLN A 415 19.23 -20.50 6.50
N LEU A 416 19.50 -19.22 6.24
CA LEU A 416 19.78 -18.70 4.91
C LEU A 416 21.20 -19.01 4.42
N GLU A 417 22.18 -19.18 5.31
CA GLU A 417 23.59 -19.33 4.96
C GLU A 417 23.87 -20.41 3.90
N PRO A 418 23.31 -21.64 3.97
CA PRO A 418 23.52 -22.67 2.97
C PRO A 418 22.98 -22.33 1.56
N HIS A 419 22.03 -21.40 1.48
CA HIS A 419 21.31 -21.07 0.25
C HIS A 419 21.89 -19.84 -0.47
N LEU A 420 22.77 -19.07 0.17
CA LEU A 420 23.18 -17.75 -0.30
C LEU A 420 23.92 -17.77 -1.67
N GLU A 421 24.74 -18.78 -1.94
CA GLU A 421 25.43 -18.86 -3.23
C GLU A 421 24.46 -19.14 -4.37
N ALA A 422 23.50 -20.04 -4.18
CA ALA A 422 22.47 -20.35 -5.16
C ALA A 422 21.54 -19.15 -5.40
N LEU A 423 21.15 -18.45 -4.34
CA LEU A 423 20.33 -17.25 -4.42
C LEU A 423 21.02 -16.11 -5.19
N ARG A 424 22.33 -15.92 -5.03
CA ARG A 424 23.11 -14.95 -5.78
C ARG A 424 23.23 -15.27 -7.27
N ALA A 425 23.34 -16.53 -7.60
CA ALA A 425 23.34 -16.96 -8.99
C ALA A 425 21.98 -16.71 -9.65
N ALA A 426 20.90 -16.81 -8.88
CA ALA A 426 19.53 -16.60 -9.36
C ALA A 426 19.12 -15.13 -9.45
N ASP A 427 19.69 -14.24 -8.62
CA ASP A 427 19.30 -12.82 -8.54
C ASP A 427 20.50 -11.87 -8.61
N ALA A 428 20.66 -11.21 -9.79
CA ALA A 428 21.73 -10.23 -10.01
C ALA A 428 21.56 -8.96 -9.12
N GLU A 429 20.35 -8.62 -8.70
CA GLU A 429 20.10 -7.52 -7.77
C GLU A 429 20.61 -7.88 -6.37
N LEU A 430 20.45 -9.12 -5.95
CA LEU A 430 20.98 -9.63 -4.69
C LEU A 430 22.51 -9.44 -4.64
N SER A 431 23.19 -9.80 -5.71
CA SER A 431 24.64 -9.63 -5.82
C SER A 431 25.08 -8.18 -5.81
N ARG A 432 24.32 -7.26 -6.43
CA ARG A 432 24.63 -5.82 -6.47
C ARG A 432 24.30 -5.11 -5.17
N ARG A 433 23.17 -5.44 -4.56
CA ARG A 433 22.64 -4.74 -3.38
C ARG A 433 23.30 -5.20 -2.08
N TYR A 434 23.74 -6.45 -2.04
CA TYR A 434 24.40 -7.06 -0.88
C TYR A 434 25.77 -7.61 -1.30
N PRO A 435 26.76 -6.75 -1.57
CA PRO A 435 28.13 -7.18 -1.90
C PRO A 435 28.74 -7.88 -0.68
N TRP A 436 29.01 -9.15 -0.83
CA TRP A 436 29.63 -9.97 0.21
C TRP A 436 31.12 -10.06 -0.12
N HIS A 437 31.95 -9.52 0.71
CA HIS A 437 33.38 -9.70 0.54
C HIS A 437 33.72 -11.16 0.83
N LYS A 438 34.34 -11.82 -0.15
CA LYS A 438 34.88 -13.20 -0.02
C LYS A 438 35.95 -13.31 1.07
N GLU A 439 36.37 -12.21 1.69
CA GLU A 439 37.58 -12.12 2.52
C GLU A 439 37.38 -12.32 4.02
N CYS A 440 36.16 -12.54 4.50
CA CYS A 440 35.95 -12.77 5.95
C CYS A 440 36.25 -14.20 6.46
N LYS A 441 36.95 -15.04 5.67
CA LYS A 441 37.57 -16.28 6.19
C LYS A 441 39.00 -16.11 6.72
N GLY A 442 39.48 -14.90 6.91
CA GLY A 442 40.80 -14.63 7.50
C GLY A 442 40.87 -13.23 8.08
N GLY A 443 41.08 -13.12 9.37
CA GLY A 443 41.02 -11.97 10.23
C GLY A 443 41.68 -10.69 9.73
N GLY A 444 41.10 -9.54 10.13
CA GLY A 444 41.67 -8.22 9.96
C GLY A 444 40.63 -7.14 10.24
N ALA A 445 40.60 -6.66 11.46
CA ALA A 445 39.88 -5.44 11.83
C ALA A 445 40.48 -4.25 11.08
N GLY A 446 39.68 -3.50 10.31
CA GLY A 446 40.17 -2.24 9.74
C GLY A 446 39.28 -1.49 8.73
N ALA A 447 38.21 -2.08 8.18
CA ALA A 447 37.41 -1.40 7.15
C ALA A 447 36.06 -0.83 7.63
N ASP A 448 35.63 -1.15 8.83
CA ASP A 448 34.24 -0.91 9.26
C ASP A 448 33.94 0.48 9.82
N ALA A 449 34.97 1.30 10.09
CA ALA A 449 34.78 2.62 10.66
C ALA A 449 34.41 3.70 9.61
N GLU A 450 34.94 3.60 8.40
CA GLU A 450 34.66 4.57 7.33
C GLU A 450 33.25 4.43 6.73
N ASP A 451 32.75 3.21 6.57
CA ASP A 451 31.40 2.98 6.06
C ASP A 451 30.31 3.35 7.08
N ALA A 452 30.55 3.10 8.37
CA ALA A 452 29.64 3.53 9.43
C ALA A 452 29.55 5.06 9.55
N GLU A 453 30.66 5.77 9.34
CA GLU A 453 30.71 7.23 9.35
C GLU A 453 30.07 7.84 8.11
N ALA A 454 30.17 7.20 6.93
CA ALA A 454 29.48 7.60 5.70
C ALA A 454 27.96 7.44 5.81
N VAL A 455 27.49 6.36 6.41
CA VAL A 455 26.07 6.14 6.71
C VAL A 455 25.57 7.15 7.76
N ALA A 456 26.33 7.40 8.82
CA ALA A 456 25.99 8.39 9.85
C ALA A 456 25.99 9.83 9.30
N LYS A 457 26.87 10.17 8.36
CA LYS A 457 26.87 11.45 7.65
C LYS A 457 25.66 11.60 6.74
N ARG A 458 25.27 10.56 5.99
CA ARG A 458 24.04 10.55 5.17
C ARG A 458 22.78 10.75 6.02
N LEU A 459 22.70 10.14 7.19
CA LEU A 459 21.58 10.31 8.12
C LEU A 459 21.53 11.71 8.76
N LYS A 460 22.68 12.33 9.01
CA LYS A 460 22.76 13.69 9.59
C LYS A 460 22.55 14.82 8.57
N SER A 461 22.93 14.62 7.31
CA SER A 461 22.78 15.65 6.27
C SER A 461 21.34 15.80 5.76
N GLY A 462 20.39 14.98 6.19
CA GLY A 462 19.01 15.02 5.69
C GLY A 462 18.93 14.75 4.18
N ASP A 463 20.01 14.25 3.59
CA ASP A 463 20.07 13.91 2.18
C ASP A 463 19.10 12.77 1.95
N ARG A 464 17.94 13.16 1.50
CA ARG A 464 16.85 12.28 1.09
C ARG A 464 17.30 11.61 -0.20
N GLY A 465 18.13 10.59 -0.06
CA GLY A 465 18.36 9.66 -1.13
C GLY A 465 16.98 9.25 -1.63
N THR A 466 16.62 9.78 -2.77
CA THR A 466 15.40 9.45 -3.50
C THR A 466 15.60 8.07 -4.11
N ASP A 467 15.78 7.07 -3.26
CA ASP A 467 15.47 5.71 -3.66
C ASP A 467 13.99 5.70 -3.93
N GLY A 468 13.67 5.86 -5.21
CA GLY A 468 12.31 5.83 -5.70
C GLY A 468 11.66 4.56 -5.20
N LEU A 469 10.85 4.69 -4.15
CA LEU A 469 9.92 3.66 -3.75
C LEU A 469 8.85 3.61 -4.83
N ILE A 470 9.20 2.98 -5.92
CA ILE A 470 8.25 2.53 -6.90
C ILE A 470 7.57 1.33 -6.27
N ILE A 471 6.55 1.62 -5.47
CA ILE A 471 5.44 0.70 -5.40
C ILE A 471 4.78 0.92 -6.74
N SER A 472 5.20 0.13 -7.73
CA SER A 472 4.40 -0.03 -8.92
C SER A 472 3.01 -0.38 -8.49
N PRO A 473 2.05 0.34 -8.99
CA PRO A 473 0.67 0.05 -8.74
C PRO A 473 0.35 -1.35 -9.21
#